data_4c6098f4c5f080aebdc6f007aad91c2c
#
_entry.id   4c6098f4c5f080aebdc6f007aad91c2c
#
_cell.length_a   1.000
_cell.length_b   1.000
_cell.length_c   1.000
_cell.angle_alpha   90.00
_cell.angle_beta   90.00
_cell.angle_gamma   90.00
#
_symmetry.space_group_name_H-M   'P 1'
#
loop_
_entity.id
_entity.type
_entity.pdbx_description
1 polymer ?
#
loop_
_entity_poly.entity_id
_entity_poly.type
_entity_poly.pdbx_seq_one_letter_code
_entity_poly.pdbx_strand_id
1 'polypeptide(L)'
;MKRILLAAVALTFLATPAFAFHCPKDMAKIDAALAATPQISAEQLAEVQALRAQGETYHKAGQHQESVDTLAKAMAILGIQ
;
A
#
# COMPACT_ATOMS: atom_id res chain seq x y z
N MET A 1 -36.63 -10.72 -11.89
CA MET A 1 -35.86 -11.47 -10.90
C MET A 1 -34.38 -11.45 -11.17
N LYS A 2 -33.97 -11.80 -12.38
CA LYS A 2 -32.53 -11.78 -12.72
C LYS A 2 -31.90 -10.42 -12.54
N ARG A 3 -32.64 -9.35 -12.80
CA ARG A 3 -32.14 -7.98 -12.68
C ARG A 3 -31.85 -7.61 -11.23
N ILE A 4 -32.63 -8.13 -10.30
CA ILE A 4 -32.44 -7.87 -8.88
C ILE A 4 -31.14 -8.51 -8.39
N LEU A 5 -30.81 -9.69 -8.87
CA LEU A 5 -29.57 -10.37 -8.53
C LEU A 5 -28.36 -9.60 -9.00
N LEU A 6 -28.43 -9.00 -10.19
CA LEU A 6 -27.35 -8.19 -10.72
C LEU A 6 -27.12 -6.95 -9.86
N ALA A 7 -28.18 -6.34 -9.39
CA ALA A 7 -28.05 -5.18 -8.53
C ALA A 7 -27.36 -5.53 -7.21
N ALA A 8 -27.68 -6.68 -6.64
CA ALA A 8 -27.05 -7.14 -5.40
C ALA A 8 -25.54 -7.37 -5.58
N VAL A 9 -25.16 -7.94 -6.70
CA VAL A 9 -23.74 -8.16 -7.02
C VAL A 9 -23.00 -6.84 -7.12
N ALA A 10 -23.60 -5.84 -7.76
CA ALA A 10 -22.99 -4.52 -7.89
C ALA A 10 -22.74 -3.88 -6.52
N LEU A 11 -23.66 -4.05 -5.60
CA LEU A 11 -23.50 -3.52 -4.24
C LEU A 11 -22.35 -4.18 -3.50
N THR A 12 -22.15 -5.47 -3.73
CA THR A 12 -21.04 -6.19 -3.10
C THR A 12 -19.71 -5.64 -3.58
N PHE A 13 -19.59 -5.26 -4.82
CA PHE A 13 -18.39 -4.67 -5.36
C PHE A 13 -18.03 -3.36 -4.69
N LEU A 14 -19.01 -2.55 -4.34
CA LEU A 14 -18.76 -1.24 -3.74
C LEU A 14 -18.16 -1.34 -2.34
N ALA A 15 -18.24 -2.50 -1.70
CA ALA A 15 -17.72 -2.68 -0.37
C ALA A 15 -16.20 -2.92 -0.32
N THR A 16 -15.57 -3.27 -1.44
CA THR A 16 -14.16 -3.68 -1.45
C THR A 16 -13.13 -2.57 -1.57
N PRO A 17 -13.41 -1.40 -2.18
CA PRO A 17 -12.35 -0.40 -2.44
C PRO A 17 -11.75 0.26 -1.20
N ALA A 18 -12.35 0.10 -0.03
CA ALA A 18 -11.89 0.79 1.17
C ALA A 18 -10.43 0.48 1.50
N PHE A 19 -9.98 -0.74 1.28
CA PHE A 19 -8.61 -1.14 1.59
C PHE A 19 -7.59 -0.60 0.60
N ALA A 20 -8.01 -0.28 -0.62
CA ALA A 20 -7.11 0.22 -1.65
C ALA A 20 -6.55 1.60 -1.31
N PHE A 21 -7.23 2.36 -0.46
CA PHE A 21 -6.79 3.71 -0.11
C PHE A 21 -5.62 3.75 0.86
N HIS A 22 -5.33 2.65 1.55
CA HIS A 22 -4.21 2.58 2.47
C HIS A 22 -2.87 2.66 1.75
N CYS A 23 -2.74 1.99 0.62
CA CYS A 23 -1.47 1.90 -0.08
C CYS A 23 -0.96 3.24 -0.59
N PRO A 24 -1.76 4.07 -1.28
CA PRO A 24 -1.27 5.37 -1.72
C PRO A 24 -0.88 6.27 -0.56
N LYS A 25 -1.60 6.21 0.55
CA LYS A 25 -1.31 6.99 1.74
C LYS A 25 0.00 6.56 2.37
N ASP A 26 0.22 5.25 2.48
CA ASP A 26 1.44 4.70 3.04
C ASP A 26 2.64 5.00 2.14
N MET A 27 2.47 4.90 0.83
CA MET A 27 3.52 5.26 -0.12
C MET A 27 3.92 6.72 0.03
N ALA A 28 2.94 7.62 0.19
CA ALA A 28 3.21 9.03 0.39
C ALA A 28 3.98 9.29 1.68
N LYS A 29 3.66 8.57 2.76
CA LYS A 29 4.39 8.68 4.02
C LYS A 29 5.85 8.25 3.87
N ILE A 30 6.07 7.16 3.15
CA ILE A 30 7.42 6.67 2.90
C ILE A 30 8.20 7.68 2.07
N ASP A 31 7.59 8.21 1.01
CA ASP A 31 8.23 9.20 0.15
C ASP A 31 8.61 10.45 0.93
N ALA A 32 7.72 10.92 1.80
CA ALA A 32 8.00 12.09 2.64
C ALA A 32 9.15 11.82 3.60
N ALA A 33 9.20 10.64 4.20
CA ALA A 33 10.28 10.26 5.10
C ALA A 33 11.62 10.18 4.38
N LEU A 34 11.64 9.65 3.17
CA LEU A 34 12.85 9.57 2.38
C LEU A 34 13.34 10.95 1.97
N ALA A 35 12.43 11.86 1.65
CA ALA A 35 12.78 13.23 1.30
C ALA A 35 13.37 14.01 2.49
N ALA A 36 13.04 13.61 3.71
CA ALA A 36 13.51 14.25 4.93
C ALA A 36 14.91 13.78 5.35
N THR A 37 15.59 13.01 4.52
CA THR A 37 16.92 12.48 4.78
C THR A 37 16.95 11.64 6.08
N PRO A 38 16.35 10.45 6.06
CA PRO A 38 16.27 9.63 7.26
C PRO A 38 17.64 9.16 7.73
N GLN A 39 17.79 9.00 9.05
CA GLN A 39 19.05 8.56 9.65
C GLN A 39 19.05 7.03 9.74
N ILE A 40 19.20 6.40 8.61
CA ILE A 40 19.31 4.94 8.51
C ILE A 40 20.54 4.61 7.66
N SER A 41 21.00 3.37 7.76
CA SER A 41 22.16 2.93 6.99
C SER A 41 21.86 2.92 5.49
N ALA A 42 22.91 2.92 4.68
CA ALA A 42 22.76 2.81 3.23
C ALA A 42 22.03 1.52 2.84
N GLU A 43 22.31 0.43 3.59
CA GLU A 43 21.65 -0.85 3.33
C GLU A 43 20.15 -0.77 3.66
N GLN A 44 19.82 -0.13 4.77
CA GLN A 44 18.41 0.05 5.14
C GLN A 44 17.70 0.95 4.15
N LEU A 45 18.37 1.99 3.67
CA LEU A 45 17.79 2.87 2.66
C LEU A 45 17.47 2.09 1.39
N ALA A 46 18.39 1.25 0.92
CA ALA A 46 18.16 0.42 -0.25
C ALA A 46 16.98 -0.54 -0.02
N GLU A 47 16.88 -1.10 1.17
CA GLU A 47 15.79 -2.00 1.51
C GLU A 47 14.44 -1.27 1.52
N VAL A 48 14.39 -0.07 2.10
CA VAL A 48 13.17 0.74 2.10
C VAL A 48 12.72 1.05 0.68
N GLN A 49 13.66 1.44 -0.17
CA GLN A 49 13.35 1.75 -1.56
C GLN A 49 12.82 0.52 -2.31
N ALA A 50 13.42 -0.65 -2.06
CA ALA A 50 12.95 -1.88 -2.67
C ALA A 50 11.56 -2.27 -2.18
N LEU A 51 11.31 -2.15 -0.88
CA LEU A 51 10.00 -2.46 -0.30
C LEU A 51 8.94 -1.49 -0.82
N ARG A 52 9.28 -0.22 -0.95
CA ARG A 52 8.37 0.78 -1.50
C ARG A 52 7.98 0.43 -2.93
N ALA A 53 8.95 0.04 -3.76
CA ALA A 53 8.69 -0.36 -5.14
C ALA A 53 7.84 -1.64 -5.21
N GLN A 54 8.13 -2.62 -4.35
CA GLN A 54 7.34 -3.84 -4.29
C GLN A 54 5.90 -3.57 -3.86
N GLY A 55 5.73 -2.71 -2.86
CA GLY A 55 4.40 -2.33 -2.40
C GLY A 55 3.58 -1.70 -3.50
N GLU A 56 4.20 -0.84 -4.30
CA GLU A 56 3.52 -0.23 -5.44
C GLU A 56 3.14 -1.28 -6.50
N THR A 57 4.03 -2.22 -6.77
CA THR A 57 3.76 -3.29 -7.72
C THR A 57 2.58 -4.14 -7.27
N TYR A 58 2.54 -4.52 -6.00
CA TYR A 58 1.39 -5.25 -5.45
C TYR A 58 0.11 -4.45 -5.55
N HIS A 59 0.20 -3.16 -5.24
CA HIS A 59 -0.98 -2.29 -5.29
C HIS A 59 -1.55 -2.23 -6.72
N LYS A 60 -0.71 -2.05 -7.71
CA LYS A 60 -1.14 -2.00 -9.12
C LYS A 60 -1.69 -3.33 -9.61
N ALA A 61 -1.22 -4.42 -9.03
CA ALA A 61 -1.71 -5.77 -9.37
C ALA A 61 -3.00 -6.14 -8.66
N GLY A 62 -3.53 -5.25 -7.81
CA GLY A 62 -4.72 -5.53 -7.04
C GLY A 62 -4.48 -6.38 -5.79
N GLN A 63 -3.22 -6.64 -5.47
CA GLN A 63 -2.85 -7.41 -4.28
C GLN A 63 -2.67 -6.46 -3.10
N HIS A 64 -3.79 -5.95 -2.60
CA HIS A 64 -3.77 -4.86 -1.63
C HIS A 64 -3.22 -5.28 -0.27
N GLN A 65 -3.49 -6.50 0.17
CA GLN A 65 -2.98 -6.97 1.46
C GLN A 65 -1.45 -7.10 1.42
N GLU A 66 -0.93 -7.69 0.36
CA GLU A 66 0.51 -7.81 0.18
C GLU A 66 1.18 -6.44 0.10
N SER A 67 0.52 -5.49 -0.56
CA SER A 67 1.02 -4.13 -0.63
C SER A 67 1.09 -3.49 0.75
N VAL A 68 0.03 -3.56 1.52
CA VAL A 68 -0.01 -3.00 2.88
C VAL A 68 1.07 -3.62 3.76
N ASP A 69 1.21 -4.94 3.71
CA ASP A 69 2.20 -5.63 4.53
C ASP A 69 3.63 -5.24 4.14
N THR A 70 3.89 -5.13 2.84
CA THR A 70 5.21 -4.76 2.33
C THR A 70 5.56 -3.32 2.69
N LEU A 71 4.62 -2.41 2.53
CA LEU A 71 4.83 -1.00 2.88
C LEU A 71 5.00 -0.83 4.40
N ALA A 72 4.32 -1.64 5.19
CA ALA A 72 4.48 -1.60 6.64
C ALA A 72 5.91 -1.95 7.05
N LYS A 73 6.56 -2.87 6.36
CA LYS A 73 7.96 -3.20 6.63
C LYS A 73 8.87 -2.02 6.36
N ALA A 74 8.64 -1.31 5.26
CA ALA A 74 9.41 -0.11 4.94
C ALA A 74 9.21 0.96 6.01
N MET A 75 7.97 1.15 6.43
CA MET A 75 7.66 2.15 7.46
C MET A 75 8.29 1.80 8.79
N ALA A 76 8.37 0.52 9.14
CA ALA A 76 9.02 0.08 10.36
C ALA A 76 10.51 0.40 10.35
N ILE A 77 11.19 0.21 9.23
CA ILE A 77 12.60 0.57 9.09
C ILE A 77 12.79 2.07 9.28
N LEU A 78 11.88 2.87 8.73
CA LEU A 78 11.93 4.32 8.83
C LEU A 78 11.47 4.84 10.19
N GLY A 79 10.85 4.01 11.02
CA GLY A 79 10.34 4.42 12.33
C GLY A 79 9.10 5.30 12.24
N ILE A 80 8.29 5.12 11.23
CA ILE A 80 7.05 5.89 11.03
C ILE A 80 5.83 4.97 11.03
N GLN A 81 4.65 5.58 11.18
CA GLN A 81 3.39 4.85 11.19
C GLN A 81 2.39 5.41 10.20
#